data_71fa398ba7b7887efbf628831dae2ac6
#
_entry.id   71fa398ba7b7887efbf628831dae2ac6
#
_cell.length_a   1.000
_cell.length_b   1.000
_cell.length_c   1.000
_cell.angle_alpha   90.00
_cell.angle_beta   90.00
_cell.angle_gamma   90.00
#
_symmetry.space_group_name_H-M   'P 1'
#
loop_
_entity.id
_entity.type
_entity.pdbx_description
1 polymer ?
#
loop_
_entity_poly.entity_id
_entity_poly.type
_entity_poly.pdbx_seq_one_letter_code
_entity_poly.pdbx_strand_id
1 'polypeptide(L)'
;MPHARTLALAIVCAIFMMVLPVVAADQQVTLALGGKFCEFYGGDVQTALMKVTGVKAVDLNSKKGHAVVTVDNTKAKPTQLTDAVNAVKGGGWHCKAEVVK
;
A
#
# COMPACT_ATOMS: atom_id res chain seq x y z
N MET A 1 -50.26 -14.74 2.50
CA MET A 1 -49.43 -15.67 3.23
C MET A 1 -48.22 -14.95 3.79
N PRO A 2 -48.20 -14.61 5.08
CA PRO A 2 -47.08 -13.86 5.64
C PRO A 2 -45.76 -14.60 5.66
N HIS A 3 -45.77 -15.93 5.66
CA HIS A 3 -44.55 -16.72 5.73
C HIS A 3 -43.70 -16.62 4.46
N ALA A 4 -44.31 -16.50 3.29
CA ALA A 4 -43.58 -16.37 2.03
C ALA A 4 -42.81 -15.05 1.94
N ARG A 5 -43.37 -13.98 2.47
CA ARG A 5 -42.72 -12.66 2.49
C ARG A 5 -41.50 -12.64 3.38
N THR A 6 -41.57 -13.30 4.54
CA THR A 6 -40.45 -13.36 5.48
C THR A 6 -39.28 -14.12 4.88
N LEU A 7 -39.54 -15.23 4.20
CA LEU A 7 -38.49 -16.00 3.53
C LEU A 7 -37.82 -15.22 2.41
N ALA A 8 -38.58 -14.44 1.63
CA ALA A 8 -38.01 -13.64 0.57
C ALA A 8 -37.06 -12.56 1.11
N LEU A 9 -37.40 -11.95 2.22
CA LEU A 9 -36.53 -10.94 2.85
C LEU A 9 -35.24 -11.56 3.34
N ALA A 10 -35.28 -12.76 3.93
CA ALA A 10 -34.09 -13.45 4.39
C ALA A 10 -33.12 -13.76 3.25
N ILE A 11 -33.64 -14.17 2.10
CA ILE A 11 -32.82 -14.46 0.91
C ILE A 11 -32.15 -13.20 0.39
N VAL A 12 -32.86 -12.08 0.34
CA VAL A 12 -32.29 -10.81 -0.12
C VAL A 12 -31.15 -10.36 0.80
N CYS A 13 -31.30 -10.49 2.10
CA CYS A 13 -30.23 -10.15 3.05
C CYS A 13 -28.98 -11.00 2.84
N ALA A 14 -29.15 -12.30 2.61
CA ALA A 14 -28.03 -13.20 2.36
C ALA A 14 -27.25 -12.81 1.09
N ILE A 15 -27.95 -12.47 0.01
CA ILE A 15 -27.31 -12.04 -1.23
C ILE A 15 -26.53 -10.75 -1.03
N PHE A 16 -27.10 -9.79 -0.30
CA PHE A 16 -26.44 -8.53 -0.02
C PHE A 16 -25.14 -8.73 0.76
N MET A 17 -25.11 -9.62 1.73
CA MET A 17 -23.91 -9.89 2.52
C MET A 17 -22.80 -10.56 1.71
N MET A 18 -23.13 -11.28 0.66
CA MET A 18 -22.14 -11.92 -0.21
C MET A 18 -21.40 -10.93 -1.11
N VAL A 19 -21.95 -9.74 -1.35
CA VAL A 19 -21.33 -8.72 -2.18
C VAL A 19 -20.29 -7.89 -1.41
N LEU A 20 -20.41 -7.77 -0.09
CA LEU A 20 -19.53 -6.92 0.72
C LEU A 20 -18.05 -7.35 0.74
N PRO A 21 -17.68 -8.63 0.73
CA PRO A 21 -16.27 -9.03 0.82
C PRO A 21 -15.42 -8.77 -0.42
N VAL A 22 -15.98 -8.24 -1.49
CA VAL A 22 -15.26 -8.05 -2.77
C VAL A 22 -14.42 -6.78 -2.78
N VAL A 23 -14.51 -5.93 -1.77
CA VAL A 23 -13.76 -4.68 -1.72
C VAL A 23 -12.27 -4.97 -1.53
N ALA A 24 -11.44 -4.39 -2.40
CA ALA A 24 -9.98 -4.48 -2.28
C ALA A 24 -9.53 -3.86 -0.96
N ALA A 25 -8.65 -4.57 -0.25
CA ALA A 25 -8.14 -4.10 1.03
C ALA A 25 -6.89 -3.25 0.84
N ASP A 26 -6.87 -2.07 1.43
CA ASP A 26 -5.67 -1.26 1.52
C ASP A 26 -4.76 -1.83 2.60
N GLN A 27 -3.48 -1.87 2.31
CA GLN A 27 -2.47 -2.35 3.24
C GLN A 27 -1.39 -1.29 3.42
N GLN A 28 -0.91 -1.16 4.65
CA GLN A 28 0.24 -0.31 4.92
C GLN A 28 1.50 -1.17 4.95
N VAL A 29 2.51 -0.73 4.21
CA VAL A 29 3.83 -1.36 4.19
C VAL A 29 4.82 -0.34 4.73
N THR A 30 5.55 -0.69 5.78
CA THR A 30 6.59 0.17 6.34
C THR A 30 7.93 -0.24 5.77
N LEU A 31 8.64 0.70 5.20
CA LEU A 31 9.97 0.49 4.65
C LEU A 31 10.99 1.21 5.51
N ALA A 32 12.02 0.51 5.95
CA ALA A 32 13.18 1.13 6.57
C ALA A 32 14.08 1.67 5.45
N LEU A 33 14.34 2.97 5.48
CA LEU A 33 15.14 3.63 4.45
C LEU A 33 16.59 3.75 4.91
N GLY A 34 17.50 3.45 4.02
CA GLY A 34 18.93 3.57 4.26
C GLY A 34 19.65 4.10 3.04
N GLY A 35 20.96 4.16 3.13
CA GLY A 35 21.79 4.65 2.05
C GLY A 35 22.28 6.06 2.32
N LYS A 36 23.50 6.32 1.83
CA LYS A 36 24.17 7.61 2.01
C LYS A 36 23.40 8.70 1.25
N PHE A 37 23.09 9.79 1.93
CA PHE A 37 22.37 10.96 1.39
C PHE A 37 20.90 10.72 1.07
N CYS A 38 20.36 9.53 1.26
CA CYS A 38 18.96 9.26 0.92
C CYS A 38 17.98 10.14 1.69
N GLU A 39 18.31 10.49 2.93
CA GLU A 39 17.46 11.34 3.76
C GLU A 39 17.26 12.75 3.18
N PHE A 40 18.19 13.22 2.35
CA PHE A 40 18.10 14.53 1.69
C PHE A 40 17.23 14.47 0.42
N TYR A 41 16.89 13.30 -0.03
CA TYR A 41 16.17 13.10 -1.28
C TYR A 41 14.80 12.42 -1.06
N GLY A 42 14.16 12.77 0.05
CA GLY A 42 12.84 12.22 0.38
C GLY A 42 11.79 12.45 -0.70
N GLY A 43 11.85 13.60 -1.38
CA GLY A 43 10.94 13.88 -2.49
C GLY A 43 11.12 12.91 -3.66
N ASP A 44 12.36 12.52 -3.94
CA ASP A 44 12.64 11.55 -5.00
C ASP A 44 12.15 10.16 -4.62
N VAL A 45 12.32 9.77 -3.36
CA VAL A 45 11.80 8.50 -2.84
C VAL A 45 10.28 8.48 -2.94
N GLN A 46 9.62 9.55 -2.52
CA GLN A 46 8.17 9.66 -2.60
C GLN A 46 7.69 9.53 -4.04
N THR A 47 8.33 10.25 -4.96
CA THR A 47 7.97 10.20 -6.38
C THR A 47 8.15 8.81 -6.95
N ALA A 48 9.26 8.14 -6.63
CA ALA A 48 9.52 6.79 -7.11
C ALA A 48 8.47 5.80 -6.61
N LEU A 49 8.10 5.89 -5.33
CA LEU A 49 7.07 5.03 -4.76
C LEU A 49 5.69 5.30 -5.35
N MET A 50 5.35 6.56 -5.57
CA MET A 50 4.06 6.92 -6.16
C MET A 50 3.89 6.43 -7.60
N LYS A 51 4.98 6.15 -8.30
CA LYS A 51 4.94 5.59 -9.65
C LYS A 51 4.60 4.10 -9.67
N VAL A 52 4.72 3.41 -8.56
CA VAL A 52 4.39 1.99 -8.47
C VAL A 52 2.88 1.83 -8.56
N THR A 53 2.40 1.00 -9.49
CA THR A 53 0.97 0.75 -9.63
C THR A 53 0.40 0.18 -8.34
N GLY A 54 -0.69 0.76 -7.86
CA GLY A 54 -1.34 0.33 -6.62
C GLY A 54 -0.95 1.12 -5.39
N VAL A 55 0.07 1.98 -5.47
CA VAL A 55 0.44 2.87 -4.36
C VAL A 55 -0.55 4.02 -4.31
N LYS A 56 -1.16 4.21 -3.13
CA LYS A 56 -2.15 5.26 -2.90
C LYS A 56 -1.59 6.45 -2.14
N ALA A 57 -0.69 6.20 -1.19
CA ALA A 57 -0.11 7.27 -0.37
C ALA A 57 1.26 6.85 0.13
N VAL A 58 2.12 7.84 0.32
CA VAL A 58 3.46 7.64 0.88
C VAL A 58 3.66 8.67 1.99
N ASP A 59 3.98 8.19 3.20
CA ASP A 59 4.24 9.05 4.35
C ASP A 59 5.69 8.86 4.79
N LEU A 60 6.48 9.91 4.64
CA LEU A 60 7.88 9.94 5.06
C LEU A 60 8.09 10.66 6.38
N ASN A 61 7.04 11.20 6.97
CA ASN A 61 7.14 12.09 8.14
C ASN A 61 6.73 11.45 9.45
N SER A 62 5.86 10.45 9.42
CA SER A 62 5.33 9.87 10.66
C SER A 62 6.36 9.04 11.41
N LYS A 63 7.36 8.49 10.71
CA LYS A 63 8.43 7.73 11.35
C LYS A 63 9.75 8.06 10.66
N LYS A 64 10.67 8.68 11.40
CA LYS A 64 11.95 9.11 10.86
C LYS A 64 12.77 7.92 10.33
N GLY A 65 13.31 8.07 9.13
CA GLY A 65 14.09 7.02 8.48
C GLY A 65 13.25 5.90 7.90
N HIS A 66 11.95 6.10 7.82
CA HIS A 66 11.02 5.09 7.30
C HIS A 66 10.03 5.73 6.34
N ALA A 67 9.51 4.92 5.44
CA ALA A 67 8.39 5.30 4.58
C ALA A 67 7.21 4.37 4.90
N VAL A 68 6.06 4.95 5.22
CA VAL A 68 4.83 4.19 5.39
C VAL A 68 4.03 4.34 4.11
N VAL A 69 3.87 3.25 3.38
CA VAL A 69 3.24 3.26 2.06
C VAL A 69 1.90 2.56 2.14
N THR A 70 0.86 3.25 1.73
CA THR A 70 -0.48 2.66 1.63
C THR A 70 -0.66 2.15 0.20
N VAL A 71 -0.95 0.87 0.07
CA VAL A 71 -1.05 0.20 -1.22
C VAL A 71 -2.33 -0.61 -1.32
N ASP A 72 -2.77 -0.81 -2.56
CA ASP A 72 -3.75 -1.85 -2.87
C ASP A 72 -2.97 -3.16 -2.97
N ASN A 73 -3.17 -4.06 -2.02
CA ASN A 73 -2.40 -5.30 -1.92
C ASN A 73 -2.65 -6.27 -3.07
N THR A 74 -3.65 -6.02 -3.90
CA THR A 74 -3.90 -6.82 -5.10
C THR A 74 -3.07 -6.35 -6.30
N LYS A 75 -2.51 -5.14 -6.23
CA LYS A 75 -1.77 -4.52 -7.35
C LYS A 75 -0.30 -4.30 -7.06
N ALA A 76 0.07 -4.05 -5.82
CA ALA A 76 1.45 -3.76 -5.44
C ALA A 76 1.95 -4.76 -4.40
N LYS A 77 3.17 -5.23 -4.60
CA LYS A 77 3.84 -6.14 -3.67
C LYS A 77 4.96 -5.39 -2.96
N PRO A 78 5.32 -5.79 -1.71
CA PRO A 78 6.41 -5.12 -0.99
C PRO A 78 7.73 -5.07 -1.76
N THR A 79 8.06 -6.11 -2.53
CA THR A 79 9.29 -6.15 -3.33
C THR A 79 9.32 -5.05 -4.40
N GLN A 80 8.18 -4.70 -4.97
CA GLN A 80 8.10 -3.61 -5.94
C GLN A 80 8.41 -2.27 -5.31
N LEU A 81 8.03 -2.09 -4.05
CA LEU A 81 8.30 -0.87 -3.30
C LEU A 81 9.78 -0.75 -2.97
N THR A 82 10.41 -1.82 -2.50
CA THR A 82 11.85 -1.80 -2.23
C THR A 82 12.66 -1.58 -3.49
N ASP A 83 12.27 -2.18 -4.59
CA ASP A 83 12.94 -1.98 -5.89
C ASP A 83 12.84 -0.54 -6.36
N ALA A 84 11.69 0.11 -6.17
CA ALA A 84 11.48 1.50 -6.53
C ALA A 84 12.42 2.42 -5.74
N VAL A 85 12.57 2.19 -4.43
CA VAL A 85 13.48 2.98 -3.59
C VAL A 85 14.92 2.71 -3.98
N ASN A 86 15.29 1.45 -4.21
CA ASN A 86 16.64 1.09 -4.59
C ASN A 86 17.07 1.71 -5.93
N ALA A 87 16.11 2.08 -6.77
CA ALA A 87 16.38 2.76 -8.04
C ALA A 87 16.63 4.26 -7.87
N VAL A 88 16.35 4.84 -6.71
CA VAL A 88 16.64 6.25 -6.43
C VAL A 88 18.14 6.37 -6.17
N LYS A 89 18.84 7.04 -7.06
CA LYS A 89 20.31 7.14 -6.98
C LYS A 89 20.81 8.42 -7.62
N GLY A 90 22.02 8.78 -7.28
CA GLY A 90 22.76 9.88 -7.90
C GLY A 90 24.23 9.52 -8.03
N GLY A 91 25.05 10.53 -8.25
CA GLY A 91 26.49 10.30 -8.39
C GLY A 91 27.12 9.80 -7.09
N GLY A 92 27.47 8.52 -7.04
CA GLY A 92 28.14 7.92 -5.91
C GLY A 92 27.28 7.54 -4.73
N TRP A 93 25.93 7.58 -4.87
CA TRP A 93 25.02 7.19 -3.80
C TRP A 93 23.75 6.54 -4.37
N HIS A 94 23.09 5.77 -3.54
CA HIS A 94 21.76 5.26 -3.84
C HIS A 94 20.99 4.99 -2.56
N CYS A 95 19.67 5.03 -2.66
CA CYS A 95 18.80 4.68 -1.55
C CYS A 95 18.64 3.16 -1.45
N LYS A 96 18.35 2.69 -0.26
CA LYS A 96 17.97 1.30 0.00
C LYS A 96 16.72 1.27 0.83
N ALA A 97 15.92 0.25 0.66
CA ALA A 97 14.76 0.03 1.48
C ALA A 97 14.65 -1.44 1.87
N GLU A 98 14.17 -1.67 3.08
CA GLU A 98 13.87 -3.01 3.58
C GLU A 98 12.47 -2.98 4.18
N VAL A 99 11.70 -4.05 3.94
CA VAL A 99 10.37 -4.17 4.51
C VAL A 99 10.50 -4.48 5.99
N VAL A 100 9.85 -3.66 6.82
CA VAL A 100 9.80 -3.86 8.27
C VAL A 100 8.63 -4.76 8.59
N LYS A 101 8.92 -5.83 9.28
CA LYS A 101 7.90 -6.80 9.73
C LYS A 101 7.55 -6.62 11.19
#